data_6ecb99bc9e10b4319e465f5d67a172d4
#
_entry.id   6ecb99bc9e10b4319e465f5d67a172d4
#
_cell.length_a   1.000
_cell.length_b   1.000
_cell.length_c   1.000
_cell.angle_alpha   90.00
_cell.angle_beta   90.00
_cell.angle_gamma   90.00
#
_symmetry.space_group_name_H-M   'P 1'
#
loop_
_entity.id
_entity.type
_entity.pdbx_description
1 polymer ?
#
loop_
_entity_poly.entity_id
_entity_poly.type
_entity_poly.pdbx_seq_one_letter_code
_entity_poly.pdbx_strand_id
1 'polypeptide(L)'
;MLTVLSMSTTTFATPLSYDSEEGIGIEVQSPTGMTGARSTTNDSAVSVAGGKLWTTWKDGKTFRANYDHSKKTHRCSVTNDHREIKRSEWVSKETRAVSPWLSQTFSNNKAYAATK
;
A
#
# COMPACT_ATOMS: atom_id res chain seq x y z
N MET A 1 -38.58 -6.65 4.08
CA MET A 1 -37.98 -6.57 3.82
C MET A 1 -37.06 -6.21 3.77
N LEU A 2 -36.58 -6.01 3.66
CA LEU A 2 -35.68 -5.70 3.55
C LEU A 2 -34.88 -5.29 3.29
N THR A 3 -34.59 -5.25 3.41
CA THR A 3 -33.80 -4.96 3.14
C THR A 3 -32.90 -4.63 2.84
N VAL A 4 -32.74 -4.45 2.77
CA VAL A 4 -31.79 -4.28 2.33
C VAL A 4 -30.98 -3.77 2.36
N LEU A 5 -30.69 -3.54 2.47
CA LEU A 5 -29.89 -3.15 2.37
C LEU A 5 -29.02 -2.80 2.15
N SER A 6 -28.91 -2.63 2.36
CA SER A 6 -28.06 -2.34 2.07
C SER A 6 -27.09 -2.38 1.69
N MET A 7 -26.89 -2.55 1.65
CA MET A 7 -25.99 -2.66 1.16
C MET A 7 -25.43 -1.90 0.57
N SER A 8 -25.73 -1.47 0.67
CA SER A 8 -25.31 -0.63 -0.10
C SER A 8 -24.17 0.01 0.23
N THR A 9 -23.88 -0.16 1.16
CA THR A 9 -22.85 0.40 1.45
C THR A 9 -21.78 -0.13 0.90
N THR A 10 -21.73 -0.38 0.19
CA THR A 10 -20.90 -0.76 -0.53
C THR A 10 -19.59 -0.32 -0.48
N THR A 11 -19.03 -0.20 0.56
CA THR A 11 -17.68 -0.02 0.71
C THR A 11 -17.01 -1.30 0.43
N PHE A 12 -16.19 -1.35 -0.55
CA PHE A 12 -15.45 -2.54 -0.82
C PHE A 12 -14.14 -2.43 -0.08
N ALA A 13 -13.90 -3.32 0.83
CA ALA A 13 -12.60 -3.42 1.47
C ALA A 13 -11.57 -3.80 0.41
N THR A 14 -10.40 -3.20 0.46
CA THR A 14 -9.30 -3.60 -0.41
C THR A 14 -8.88 -5.01 -0.03
N PRO A 15 -8.85 -5.94 -0.97
CA PRO A 15 -8.43 -7.30 -0.65
C PRO A 15 -6.99 -7.32 -0.17
N LEU A 16 -6.72 -8.10 0.85
CA LEU A 16 -5.37 -8.26 1.38
C LEU A 16 -4.76 -9.51 0.82
N SER A 17 -3.46 -9.46 0.55
CA SER A 17 -2.70 -10.62 0.15
C SER A 17 -1.68 -10.92 1.23
N TYR A 18 -1.04 -12.07 1.13
CA TYR A 18 -0.07 -12.49 2.13
C TYR A 18 1.18 -13.02 1.46
N ASP A 19 2.32 -12.61 1.98
CA ASP A 19 3.61 -13.12 1.55
C ASP A 19 4.39 -13.48 2.80
N SER A 20 5.02 -14.66 2.82
CA SER A 20 5.68 -15.14 4.02
C SER A 20 6.84 -14.26 4.44
N GLU A 21 7.40 -13.50 3.52
CA GLU A 21 8.54 -12.65 3.83
C GLU A 21 8.15 -11.18 3.93
N GLU A 22 7.29 -10.71 3.05
CA GLU A 22 6.94 -9.29 3.02
C GLU A 22 5.78 -8.95 3.94
N GLY A 23 4.96 -9.92 4.31
CA GLY A 23 3.86 -9.70 5.23
C GLY A 23 2.52 -9.60 4.53
N ILE A 24 1.72 -8.64 4.93
CA ILE A 24 0.37 -8.46 4.41
C ILE A 24 0.38 -7.28 3.45
N GLY A 25 -0.21 -7.48 2.28
CA GLY A 25 -0.14 -6.48 1.23
C GLY A 25 -1.46 -6.16 0.59
N ILE A 26 -1.41 -5.13 -0.23
CA ILE A 26 -2.54 -4.67 -1.01
C ILE A 26 -2.08 -4.50 -2.45
N GLU A 27 -2.99 -4.71 -3.37
CA GLU A 27 -2.72 -4.40 -4.77
C GLU A 27 -2.95 -2.92 -5.00
N VAL A 28 -2.07 -2.29 -5.78
CA VAL A 28 -2.15 -0.85 -6.00
C VAL A 28 -2.08 -0.56 -7.49
N GLN A 29 -2.63 0.58 -7.87
CA GLN A 29 -2.62 1.02 -9.26
C GLN A 29 -2.37 2.51 -9.29
N SER A 30 -1.73 2.95 -10.36
CA SER A 30 -1.52 4.36 -10.58
C SER A 30 -2.86 5.10 -10.54
N PRO A 31 -2.91 6.24 -9.88
CA PRO A 31 -4.14 7.04 -9.88
C PRO A 31 -4.53 7.37 -11.32
N THR A 32 -5.78 7.08 -11.67
CA THR A 32 -6.25 7.37 -13.01
C THR A 32 -6.87 8.76 -13.02
N GLY A 33 -6.88 9.37 -14.19
CA GLY A 33 -7.43 10.70 -14.34
C GLY A 33 -6.53 11.81 -13.85
N MET A 34 -5.39 11.46 -13.29
CA MET A 34 -4.43 12.47 -12.90
C MET A 34 -3.71 12.96 -14.13
N THR A 35 -3.69 14.24 -14.32
CA THR A 35 -2.91 14.79 -15.40
C THR A 35 -1.97 15.82 -14.83
N GLY A 36 -0.92 15.87 -15.44
CA GLY A 36 0.18 16.71 -15.37
C GLY A 36 0.48 17.60 -14.22
N ALA A 37 -0.45 18.16 -13.62
CA ALA A 37 -0.11 19.20 -12.65
C ALA A 37 0.44 18.65 -11.35
N ARG A 38 0.18 17.36 -11.04
CA ARG A 38 0.64 16.83 -9.78
C ARG A 38 1.75 15.88 -9.97
N SER A 39 2.87 16.12 -9.32
CA SER A 39 4.00 15.21 -9.39
C SER A 39 3.90 14.09 -8.36
N THR A 40 3.18 14.28 -7.27
CA THR A 40 3.03 13.23 -6.26
C THR A 40 1.59 13.14 -5.81
N THR A 41 1.17 11.95 -5.48
CA THR A 41 -0.19 11.67 -5.02
C THR A 41 -0.12 10.55 -3.98
N ASN A 42 -0.81 10.75 -2.88
CA ASN A 42 -0.95 9.70 -1.86
C ASN A 42 -2.28 9.01 -2.00
N ASP A 43 -2.25 7.69 -1.92
CA ASP A 43 -3.48 6.92 -1.83
C ASP A 43 -4.01 6.95 -0.41
N SER A 44 -5.28 6.59 -0.26
CA SER A 44 -5.88 6.48 1.06
C SER A 44 -5.23 5.33 1.83
N ALA A 45 -5.06 5.51 3.12
CA ALA A 45 -4.45 4.49 3.95
C ALA A 45 -5.40 3.33 4.19
N VAL A 46 -4.84 2.12 4.22
CA VAL A 46 -5.57 0.88 4.47
C VAL A 46 -5.06 0.32 5.80
N SER A 47 -5.98 -0.17 6.63
CA SER A 47 -5.60 -0.80 7.89
C SER A 47 -5.02 -2.17 7.61
N VAL A 48 -3.79 -2.39 8.05
CA VAL A 48 -3.08 -3.65 7.85
C VAL A 48 -2.34 -3.98 9.14
N ALA A 49 -2.62 -5.14 9.70
CA ALA A 49 -1.89 -5.69 10.86
C ALA A 49 -1.76 -4.68 12.02
N GLY A 50 -2.77 -3.87 12.22
CA GLY A 50 -2.79 -2.89 13.31
C GLY A 50 -2.17 -1.56 12.97
N GLY A 51 -1.67 -1.38 11.77
CA GLY A 51 -1.09 -0.12 11.31
C GLY A 51 -1.82 0.41 10.09
N LYS A 52 -1.21 1.42 9.47
CA LYS A 52 -1.79 2.05 8.29
C LYS A 52 -0.80 2.00 7.15
N LEU A 53 -1.22 1.42 6.03
CA LEU A 53 -0.39 1.23 4.84
C LEU A 53 -0.98 2.05 3.70
N TRP A 54 -0.16 2.82 3.02
CA TRP A 54 -0.61 3.54 1.82
C TRP A 54 0.56 3.71 0.87
N THR A 55 0.26 4.07 -0.36
CA THR A 55 1.30 4.30 -1.36
C THR A 55 1.32 5.75 -1.77
N THR A 56 2.51 6.20 -2.15
CA THR A 56 2.73 7.52 -2.74
C THR A 56 3.20 7.28 -4.17
N TRP A 57 2.59 8.00 -5.11
CA TRP A 57 2.89 7.89 -6.54
C TRP A 57 3.59 9.15 -7.01
N LYS A 58 4.62 8.96 -7.83
CA LYS A 58 5.36 10.06 -8.41
C LYS A 58 5.14 10.05 -9.91
N ASP A 59 4.52 11.09 -10.42
CA ASP A 59 4.22 11.24 -11.86
C ASP A 59 3.41 10.06 -12.41
N GLY A 60 2.69 9.36 -11.55
CA GLY A 60 1.91 8.21 -11.97
C GLY A 60 2.73 7.03 -12.47
N LYS A 61 4.05 7.05 -12.30
CA LYS A 61 4.92 6.03 -12.88
C LYS A 61 5.68 5.21 -11.87
N THR A 62 6.08 5.83 -10.76
CA THR A 62 6.78 5.11 -9.70
C THR A 62 5.99 5.24 -8.41
N PHE A 63 6.17 4.28 -7.54
CA PHE A 63 5.43 4.30 -6.29
C PHE A 63 6.30 3.77 -5.16
N ARG A 64 5.89 4.09 -3.94
CA ARG A 64 6.54 3.58 -2.75
C ARG A 64 5.50 3.38 -1.68
N ALA A 65 5.81 2.51 -0.74
CA ALA A 65 4.93 2.21 0.37
C ALA A 65 5.31 3.04 1.58
N ASN A 66 4.29 3.36 2.37
CA ASN A 66 4.45 4.02 3.66
C ASN A 66 3.65 3.20 4.65
N TYR A 67 4.23 2.93 5.82
CA TYR A 67 3.52 2.15 6.83
C TYR A 67 3.80 2.71 8.21
N ASP A 68 2.73 3.04 8.91
CA ASP A 68 2.80 3.54 10.28
C ASP A 68 2.26 2.48 11.22
N HIS A 69 2.96 2.26 12.32
CA HIS A 69 2.48 1.35 13.36
C HIS A 69 2.88 1.93 14.72
N SER A 70 1.92 2.01 15.63
CA SER A 70 2.15 2.65 16.90
C SER A 70 2.68 1.71 17.98
N LYS A 71 2.70 0.40 17.72
CA LYS A 71 3.00 -0.57 18.79
C LYS A 71 4.12 -1.52 18.47
N LYS A 72 4.47 -1.74 17.21
CA LYS A 72 5.43 -2.78 16.83
C LYS A 72 6.50 -2.24 15.91
N THR A 73 7.67 -2.86 15.98
CA THR A 73 8.70 -2.69 14.96
C THR A 73 8.10 -3.17 13.65
N HIS A 74 8.34 -2.42 12.58
CA HIS A 74 7.66 -2.67 11.32
C HIS A 74 8.48 -2.20 10.14
N ARG A 75 8.10 -2.68 8.96
CA ARG A 75 8.67 -2.21 7.70
C ARG A 75 7.62 -2.33 6.61
N CYS A 76 7.91 -1.75 5.46
CA CYS A 76 7.05 -1.90 4.29
C CYS A 76 7.90 -2.20 3.06
N SER A 77 7.24 -2.67 2.02
CA SER A 77 7.90 -2.99 0.76
C SER A 77 6.94 -2.81 -0.38
N VAL A 78 7.49 -2.74 -1.59
CA VAL A 78 6.70 -2.67 -2.82
C VAL A 78 7.24 -3.71 -3.78
N THR A 79 6.35 -4.30 -4.58
CA THR A 79 6.71 -5.27 -5.60
C THR A 79 5.98 -4.94 -6.88
N ASN A 80 6.49 -5.44 -8.01
CA ASN A 80 5.82 -5.28 -9.29
C ASN A 80 5.80 -6.63 -10.02
N ASP A 81 5.27 -6.62 -11.24
CA ASP A 81 5.11 -7.84 -12.01
C ASP A 81 6.44 -8.42 -12.48
N HIS A 82 7.49 -7.64 -12.48
CA HIS A 82 8.82 -8.12 -12.84
C HIS A 82 9.54 -8.76 -11.64
N ARG A 83 8.82 -8.97 -10.54
CA ARG A 83 9.35 -9.57 -9.32
C ARG A 83 10.44 -8.74 -8.66
N GLU A 84 10.45 -7.45 -8.94
CA GLU A 84 11.32 -6.54 -8.22
C GLU A 84 10.71 -6.24 -6.86
N ILE A 85 11.56 -6.12 -5.86
CA ILE A 85 11.13 -5.83 -4.50
C ILE A 85 12.00 -4.69 -3.96
N LYS A 86 11.36 -3.68 -3.39
CA LYS A 86 12.06 -2.61 -2.70
C LYS A 86 11.51 -2.53 -1.29
N ARG A 87 12.38 -2.67 -0.30
CA ARG A 87 12.00 -2.73 1.11
C ARG A 87 12.52 -1.53 1.87
N SER A 88 11.75 -1.07 2.84
CA SER A 88 12.25 -0.16 3.84
C SER A 88 13.11 -0.93 4.83
N GLU A 89 13.80 -0.22 5.68
CA GLU A 89 14.42 -0.85 6.84
C GLU A 89 13.36 -1.12 7.88
N TRP A 90 13.69 -1.98 8.85
CA TRP A 90 12.84 -2.14 10.02
C TRP A 90 12.98 -0.88 10.86
N VAL A 91 11.85 -0.30 11.26
CA VAL A 91 11.84 0.89 12.08
C VAL A 91 11.07 0.63 13.35
N SER A 92 11.35 1.41 14.37
CA SER A 92 10.69 1.25 15.65
C SER A 92 9.27 1.78 15.61
N LYS A 93 8.47 1.37 16.59
CA LYS A 93 7.10 1.86 16.70
C LYS A 93 7.08 3.38 16.62
N GLU A 94 6.00 3.89 16.07
CA GLU A 94 5.75 5.32 15.92
C GLU A 94 6.67 6.02 14.93
N THR A 95 7.53 5.29 14.25
CA THR A 95 8.36 5.82 13.17
C THR A 95 7.77 5.33 11.85
N ARG A 96 7.69 6.21 10.87
CA ARG A 96 7.14 5.82 9.57
C ARG A 96 8.15 5.03 8.79
N ALA A 97 7.74 3.85 8.31
CA ALA A 97 8.53 3.08 7.37
C ALA A 97 8.19 3.57 5.97
N VAL A 98 9.22 3.79 5.15
CA VAL A 98 9.04 4.29 3.78
C VAL A 98 9.96 3.48 2.89
N SER A 99 9.40 2.81 1.91
CA SER A 99 10.20 2.01 0.99
C SER A 99 10.86 2.89 -0.06
N PRO A 100 11.90 2.38 -0.74
CA PRO A 100 12.39 3.07 -1.93
C PRO A 100 11.32 3.09 -3.02
N TRP A 101 11.54 3.91 -4.01
CA TRP A 101 10.66 4.01 -5.18
C TRP A 101 10.83 2.79 -6.08
N LEU A 102 9.73 2.34 -6.67
CA LEU A 102 9.71 1.23 -7.61
C LEU A 102 8.89 1.63 -8.82
N SER A 103 9.37 1.27 -10.01
CA SER A 103 8.61 1.52 -11.23
C SER A 103 7.39 0.62 -11.28
N GLN A 104 6.26 1.17 -11.66
CA GLN A 104 5.07 0.34 -11.81
C GLN A 104 5.17 -0.47 -13.08
N THR A 105 4.53 -1.63 -13.07
CA THR A 105 4.30 -2.44 -14.25
C THR A 105 2.82 -2.39 -14.57
N PHE A 106 2.42 -2.99 -15.69
CA PHE A 106 1.04 -2.93 -16.12
C PHE A 106 0.09 -3.50 -15.08
N SER A 107 0.53 -4.53 -14.37
CA SER A 107 -0.32 -5.20 -13.37
C SER A 107 0.55 -5.72 -12.24
N ASN A 108 -0.09 -6.24 -11.20
CA ASN A 108 0.58 -6.89 -10.07
C ASN A 108 1.54 -5.98 -9.30
N ASN A 109 1.19 -4.72 -9.20
CA ASN A 109 1.92 -3.81 -8.32
C ASN A 109 1.32 -3.93 -6.93
N LYS A 110 2.16 -4.16 -5.93
CA LYS A 110 1.68 -4.39 -4.58
C LYS A 110 2.53 -3.65 -3.56
N ALA A 111 1.90 -3.30 -2.47
CA ALA A 111 2.58 -2.73 -1.31
C ALA A 111 2.30 -3.66 -0.13
N TYR A 112 3.32 -3.88 0.69
CA TYR A 112 3.25 -4.82 1.80
C TYR A 112 3.68 -4.16 3.10
N ALA A 113 3.17 -4.67 4.20
CA ALA A 113 3.53 -4.24 5.54
C ALA A 113 3.85 -5.48 6.38
N ALA A 114 4.94 -5.40 7.14
CA ALA A 114 5.35 -6.48 8.02
C ALA A 114 5.62 -5.92 9.42
N THR A 115 5.35 -6.73 10.42
CA THR A 115 5.60 -6.35 11.82
C THR A 115 6.41 -7.45 12.50
N LYS A 116 7.06 -7.09 13.61
CA LYS A 116 7.71 -8.10 14.43
C LYS A 116 7.87 -7.64 15.88
#